data_df079dc9e21817a260b626faa770d847
#
_entry.id   df079dc9e21817a260b626faa770d847
#
_cell.length_a   1.000
_cell.length_b   1.000
_cell.length_c   1.000
_cell.angle_alpha   90.00
_cell.angle_beta   90.00
_cell.angle_gamma   90.00
#
_symmetry.space_group_name_H-M   'P 1'
#
loop_
_entity.id
_entity.type
_entity.pdbx_description
1 polymer ?
#
loop_
_entity_poly.entity_id
_entity_poly.type
_entity_poly.pdbx_seq_one_letter_code
_entity_poly.pdbx_strand_id
1 'polypeptide(L)'
;MATSISDKLRIKPKYNLLTVNAPVDFKKGLLGLPDGVKFSDSGKNYNQVHWFVLSKAQLEKEMSKVMKLVLRQAQDSKPDVMVWVYYPKGSSKIQTDLTRDKGWDCLLAEGDKLTWISLLSFNDTWSVFGFRAKTITDQKKEAKGKPEREIFNWVNPKTKEIKLPEDLAAALHKNKKEAAYFDTLSFTNKKEYIEWIVTAKREETRKERVKGTVERLGKNWKNPRNL
;
A
#
# COMPACT_ATOMS: atom_id res chain seq x y z
N MET A 1 5.23 0.09 -20.56
CA MET A 1 4.54 -1.22 -20.58
C MET A 1 3.79 -1.42 -19.27
N ALA A 2 2.58 -1.94 -19.30
CA ALA A 2 1.84 -2.21 -18.07
C ALA A 2 2.49 -3.39 -17.33
N THR A 3 2.67 -3.25 -16.01
CA THR A 3 3.24 -4.30 -15.15
C THR A 3 2.30 -5.49 -15.11
N SER A 4 2.79 -6.70 -15.41
CA SER A 4 2.00 -7.93 -15.42
C SER A 4 1.49 -8.30 -14.02
N ILE A 5 0.50 -9.19 -13.93
CA ILE A 5 0.03 -9.69 -12.63
C ILE A 5 1.12 -10.50 -11.93
N SER A 6 1.92 -11.26 -12.66
CA SER A 6 3.04 -12.03 -12.11
C SER A 6 4.11 -11.13 -11.52
N ASP A 7 4.41 -9.99 -12.16
CA ASP A 7 5.33 -8.99 -11.61
C ASP A 7 4.77 -8.36 -10.32
N LYS A 8 3.47 -8.01 -10.30
CA LYS A 8 2.80 -7.46 -9.10
C LYS A 8 2.83 -8.45 -7.93
N LEU A 9 2.72 -9.74 -8.22
CA LEU A 9 2.86 -10.83 -7.25
C LEU A 9 4.32 -11.15 -6.93
N ARG A 10 5.28 -10.43 -7.53
CA ARG A 10 6.73 -10.61 -7.32
C ARG A 10 7.21 -12.03 -7.62
N ILE A 11 6.61 -12.70 -8.60
CA ILE A 11 7.04 -14.03 -9.05
C ILE A 11 8.32 -13.86 -9.87
N LYS A 12 9.36 -14.63 -9.51
CA LYS A 12 10.66 -14.60 -10.21
C LYS A 12 10.89 -15.90 -10.99
N PRO A 13 11.80 -15.89 -11.97
CA PRO A 13 12.18 -17.10 -12.70
C PRO A 13 12.55 -18.25 -11.75
N LYS A 14 12.17 -19.47 -12.14
CA LYS A 14 12.45 -20.72 -11.41
C LYS A 14 11.81 -20.82 -10.00
N TYR A 15 10.86 -19.92 -9.67
CA TYR A 15 10.11 -20.03 -8.42
C TYR A 15 9.26 -21.29 -8.40
N ASN A 16 9.16 -21.91 -7.22
CA ASN A 16 8.17 -22.93 -6.91
C ASN A 16 7.03 -22.29 -6.08
N LEU A 17 5.82 -22.31 -6.62
CA LEU A 17 4.63 -21.74 -6.03
C LEU A 17 3.83 -22.86 -5.36
N LEU A 18 3.74 -22.82 -4.03
CA LEU A 18 2.86 -23.72 -3.28
C LEU A 18 1.43 -23.16 -3.34
N THR A 19 0.50 -23.99 -3.80
CA THR A 19 -0.91 -23.61 -3.89
C THR A 19 -1.74 -24.30 -2.81
N VAL A 20 -2.61 -23.55 -2.16
CA VAL A 20 -3.56 -24.06 -1.16
C VAL A 20 -4.96 -23.67 -1.62
N ASN A 21 -5.80 -24.67 -1.90
CA ASN A 21 -7.17 -24.52 -2.42
C ASN A 21 -7.28 -23.70 -3.70
N ALA A 22 -6.24 -23.71 -4.54
CA ALA A 22 -6.27 -22.93 -5.78
C ALA A 22 -7.31 -23.48 -6.76
N PRO A 23 -8.11 -22.61 -7.41
CA PRO A 23 -9.02 -23.03 -8.46
C PRO A 23 -8.24 -23.55 -9.69
N VAL A 24 -8.87 -24.41 -10.48
CA VAL A 24 -8.23 -25.07 -11.64
C VAL A 24 -7.68 -24.06 -12.66
N ASP A 25 -8.32 -22.92 -12.79
CA ASP A 25 -7.95 -21.85 -13.72
C ASP A 25 -6.91 -20.86 -13.15
N PHE A 26 -6.45 -21.02 -11.93
CA PHE A 26 -5.50 -20.12 -11.29
C PHE A 26 -4.27 -19.85 -12.16
N LYS A 27 -3.67 -20.89 -12.73
CA LYS A 27 -2.47 -20.75 -13.57
C LYS A 27 -2.73 -19.88 -14.81
N LYS A 28 -3.93 -19.96 -15.40
CA LYS A 28 -4.32 -19.13 -16.56
C LYS A 28 -4.43 -17.65 -16.20
N GLY A 29 -4.76 -17.34 -14.95
CA GLY A 29 -4.84 -15.96 -14.45
C GLY A 29 -3.48 -15.30 -14.21
N LEU A 30 -2.39 -16.08 -14.15
CA LEU A 30 -1.02 -15.57 -13.93
C LEU A 30 -0.39 -15.13 -15.25
N LEU A 31 -0.87 -14.01 -15.79
CA LEU A 31 -0.30 -13.44 -17.03
C LEU A 31 1.14 -12.95 -16.78
N GLY A 32 2.03 -13.21 -17.76
CA GLY A 32 3.43 -12.80 -17.69
C GLY A 32 4.27 -13.65 -16.73
N LEU A 33 3.98 -14.95 -16.61
CA LEU A 33 4.80 -15.87 -15.81
C LEU A 33 6.24 -15.91 -16.35
N PRO A 34 7.24 -15.74 -15.46
CA PRO A 34 8.64 -15.94 -15.83
C PRO A 34 8.96 -17.43 -16.12
N ASP A 35 10.07 -17.65 -16.82
CA ASP A 35 10.52 -18.99 -17.17
C ASP A 35 10.83 -19.87 -15.96
N GLY A 36 10.52 -21.16 -16.10
CA GLY A 36 10.87 -22.18 -15.13
C GLY A 36 10.06 -22.17 -13.83
N VAL A 37 8.97 -21.38 -13.75
CA VAL A 37 8.06 -21.39 -12.60
C VAL A 37 7.35 -22.73 -12.51
N LYS A 38 7.38 -23.32 -11.31
CA LYS A 38 6.73 -24.59 -10.98
C LYS A 38 5.58 -24.37 -10.01
N PHE A 39 4.60 -25.27 -10.04
CA PHE A 39 3.46 -25.29 -9.13
C PHE A 39 3.43 -26.59 -8.36
N SER A 40 3.13 -26.50 -7.07
CA SER A 40 2.99 -27.64 -6.18
C SER A 40 1.82 -27.41 -5.25
N ASP A 41 1.12 -28.45 -4.88
CA ASP A 41 0.07 -28.46 -3.85
C ASP A 41 0.59 -29.02 -2.51
N SER A 42 1.82 -29.52 -2.52
CA SER A 42 2.48 -30.15 -1.39
C SER A 42 4.00 -29.96 -1.47
N GLY A 43 4.69 -30.21 -0.37
CA GLY A 43 6.16 -30.23 -0.33
C GLY A 43 6.77 -29.16 0.58
N LYS A 44 8.13 -29.23 0.70
CA LYS A 44 8.90 -28.38 1.63
C LYS A 44 9.67 -27.25 0.91
N ASN A 45 9.83 -27.35 -0.41
CA ASN A 45 10.62 -26.41 -1.20
C ASN A 45 9.72 -25.52 -2.05
N TYR A 46 9.39 -24.32 -1.55
CA TYR A 46 8.60 -23.32 -2.24
C TYR A 46 9.16 -21.93 -1.94
N ASN A 47 8.90 -20.99 -2.85
CA ASN A 47 9.31 -19.59 -2.74
C ASN A 47 8.13 -18.68 -2.35
N GLN A 48 6.92 -19.09 -2.74
CA GLN A 48 5.69 -18.38 -2.39
C GLN A 48 4.58 -19.37 -2.08
N VAL A 49 3.63 -18.95 -1.26
CA VAL A 49 2.38 -19.66 -0.98
C VAL A 49 1.23 -18.86 -1.56
N HIS A 50 0.41 -19.48 -2.38
CA HIS A 50 -0.82 -18.90 -2.94
C HIS A 50 -2.01 -19.61 -2.32
N TRP A 51 -2.68 -18.93 -1.37
CA TRP A 51 -3.73 -19.48 -0.53
C TRP A 51 -5.08 -18.88 -0.87
N PHE A 52 -6.02 -19.72 -1.26
CA PHE A 52 -7.39 -19.33 -1.60
C PHE A 52 -8.34 -19.63 -0.46
N VAL A 53 -9.10 -18.63 -0.03
CA VAL A 53 -10.07 -18.72 1.06
C VAL A 53 -11.42 -18.18 0.58
N LEU A 54 -12.49 -18.92 0.90
CA LEU A 54 -13.86 -18.58 0.53
C LEU A 54 -14.66 -18.01 1.70
N SER A 55 -14.24 -18.29 2.94
CA SER A 55 -14.98 -17.86 4.13
C SER A 55 -14.04 -17.65 5.32
N LYS A 56 -14.54 -16.91 6.31
CA LYS A 56 -13.87 -16.71 7.61
C LYS A 56 -13.62 -18.04 8.30
N ALA A 57 -14.59 -18.94 8.31
CA ALA A 57 -14.43 -20.27 8.91
C ALA A 57 -13.31 -21.09 8.28
N GLN A 58 -13.19 -21.03 6.93
CA GLN A 58 -12.08 -21.69 6.22
C GLN A 58 -10.74 -21.04 6.57
N LEU A 59 -10.68 -19.72 6.58
CA LEU A 59 -9.48 -18.97 6.98
C LEU A 59 -9.00 -19.40 8.38
N GLU A 60 -9.89 -19.39 9.38
CA GLU A 60 -9.59 -19.76 10.76
C GLU A 60 -9.09 -21.22 10.87
N LYS A 61 -9.77 -22.14 10.19
CA LYS A 61 -9.39 -23.57 10.17
C LYS A 61 -7.97 -23.80 9.60
N GLU A 62 -7.61 -23.06 8.55
CA GLU A 62 -6.35 -23.29 7.82
C GLU A 62 -5.20 -22.40 8.31
N MET A 63 -5.50 -21.36 9.08
CA MET A 63 -4.56 -20.35 9.54
C MET A 63 -3.31 -20.93 10.19
N SER A 64 -3.48 -21.85 11.15
CA SER A 64 -2.35 -22.49 11.85
C SER A 64 -1.42 -23.25 10.90
N LYS A 65 -1.97 -23.92 9.89
CA LYS A 65 -1.19 -24.63 8.86
C LYS A 65 -0.38 -23.65 8.01
N VAL A 66 -1.02 -22.59 7.53
CA VAL A 66 -0.35 -21.59 6.68
C VAL A 66 0.71 -20.82 7.46
N MET A 67 0.44 -20.43 8.71
CA MET A 67 1.42 -19.78 9.56
C MET A 67 2.66 -20.64 9.83
N LYS A 68 2.49 -21.94 10.01
CA LYS A 68 3.63 -22.88 10.11
C LYS A 68 4.48 -22.90 8.85
N LEU A 69 3.86 -22.81 7.66
CA LEU A 69 4.61 -22.73 6.40
C LEU A 69 5.47 -21.45 6.32
N VAL A 70 4.96 -20.33 6.79
CA VAL A 70 5.64 -19.03 6.78
C VAL A 70 6.77 -18.98 7.82
N LEU A 71 6.45 -19.32 9.07
CA LEU A 71 7.38 -19.15 10.20
C LEU A 71 8.52 -20.18 10.19
N ARG A 72 8.27 -21.40 9.72
CA ARG A 72 9.30 -22.44 9.64
C ARG A 72 10.42 -22.07 8.69
N GLN A 73 10.11 -21.45 7.57
CA GLN A 73 11.14 -21.05 6.60
C GLN A 73 11.92 -19.79 7.04
N ALA A 74 11.34 -18.96 7.90
CA ALA A 74 12.06 -17.84 8.51
C ALA A 74 13.18 -18.30 9.45
N GLN A 75 13.05 -19.50 10.05
CA GLN A 75 14.08 -20.11 10.91
C GLN A 75 15.22 -20.76 10.12
N ASP A 76 14.95 -21.26 8.93
CA ASP A 76 15.92 -21.99 8.10
C ASP A 76 16.81 -21.07 7.24
N SER A 77 16.92 -19.79 7.55
CA SER A 77 17.72 -18.79 6.80
C SER A 77 17.38 -18.70 5.31
N LYS A 78 16.23 -19.23 4.89
CA LYS A 78 15.74 -19.11 3.51
C LYS A 78 15.04 -17.76 3.30
N PRO A 79 15.12 -17.22 2.07
CA PRO A 79 14.54 -15.92 1.78
C PRO A 79 13.05 -15.88 2.14
N ASP A 80 12.60 -14.71 2.56
CA ASP A 80 11.24 -14.38 2.98
C ASP A 80 10.16 -15.02 2.08
N VAL A 81 9.57 -16.10 2.55
CA VAL A 81 8.44 -16.72 1.86
C VAL A 81 7.25 -15.77 1.93
N MET A 82 6.80 -15.33 0.77
CA MET A 82 5.60 -14.52 0.65
C MET A 82 4.36 -15.41 0.58
N VAL A 83 3.34 -15.03 1.30
CA VAL A 83 1.99 -15.62 1.19
C VAL A 83 1.09 -14.63 0.50
N TRP A 84 0.40 -15.09 -0.52
CA TRP A 84 -0.64 -14.36 -1.22
C TRP A 84 -1.99 -14.99 -0.90
N VAL A 85 -2.85 -14.25 -0.22
CA VAL A 85 -4.19 -14.69 0.19
C VAL A 85 -5.21 -14.17 -0.80
N TYR A 86 -5.89 -15.08 -1.47
CA TYR A 86 -6.94 -14.80 -2.45
C TYR A 86 -8.31 -14.95 -1.81
N TYR A 87 -9.17 -13.98 -2.01
CA TYR A 87 -10.55 -14.03 -1.53
C TYR A 87 -11.50 -13.47 -2.59
N PRO A 88 -12.76 -13.93 -2.63
CA PRO A 88 -13.73 -13.47 -3.62
C PRO A 88 -14.00 -11.98 -3.49
N LYS A 89 -14.11 -11.28 -4.62
CA LYS A 89 -14.60 -9.90 -4.65
C LYS A 89 -16.09 -9.86 -4.35
N GLY A 90 -16.57 -8.80 -3.72
CA GLY A 90 -18.00 -8.58 -3.50
C GLY A 90 -18.82 -8.50 -4.80
N SER A 91 -18.19 -8.17 -5.93
CA SER A 91 -18.80 -8.18 -7.27
C SER A 91 -18.78 -9.56 -7.94
N SER A 92 -18.11 -10.56 -7.35
CA SER A 92 -18.09 -11.93 -7.87
C SER A 92 -19.40 -12.66 -7.55
N LYS A 93 -19.67 -13.76 -8.28
CA LYS A 93 -20.84 -14.63 -7.99
C LYS A 93 -20.61 -15.58 -6.83
N ILE A 94 -19.44 -15.56 -6.20
CA ILE A 94 -19.08 -16.42 -5.09
C ILE A 94 -19.52 -15.77 -3.79
N GLN A 95 -20.39 -16.43 -3.03
CA GLN A 95 -20.77 -15.95 -1.70
C GLN A 95 -19.59 -16.08 -0.72
N THR A 96 -19.35 -15.03 0.02
CA THR A 96 -18.27 -14.95 1.02
C THR A 96 -18.65 -13.98 2.13
N ASP A 97 -18.17 -14.24 3.33
CA ASP A 97 -18.22 -13.33 4.48
C ASP A 97 -16.91 -12.54 4.63
N LEU A 98 -15.95 -12.74 3.70
CA LEU A 98 -14.71 -12.00 3.60
C LEU A 98 -14.88 -10.79 2.68
N THR A 99 -14.46 -9.63 3.16
CA THR A 99 -14.37 -8.42 2.33
C THR A 99 -12.98 -7.81 2.47
N ARG A 100 -12.72 -6.71 1.77
CA ARG A 100 -11.47 -5.97 1.95
C ARG A 100 -11.15 -5.66 3.42
N ASP A 101 -12.16 -5.32 4.21
CA ASP A 101 -12.00 -4.75 5.54
C ASP A 101 -12.60 -5.61 6.67
N LYS A 102 -13.17 -6.79 6.33
CA LYS A 102 -13.86 -7.66 7.31
C LYS A 102 -13.48 -9.13 7.14
N GLY A 103 -13.46 -9.86 8.28
CA GLY A 103 -13.27 -11.31 8.32
C GLY A 103 -11.84 -11.74 8.57
N TRP A 104 -10.90 -10.82 8.82
CA TRP A 104 -9.47 -11.08 8.95
C TRP A 104 -8.95 -11.11 10.39
N ASP A 105 -9.81 -11.15 11.39
CA ASP A 105 -9.48 -11.00 12.81
C ASP A 105 -8.36 -11.96 13.26
N CYS A 106 -8.45 -13.25 12.89
CA CYS A 106 -7.46 -14.25 13.25
C CYS A 106 -6.08 -13.98 12.61
N LEU A 107 -6.06 -13.43 11.39
CA LEU A 107 -4.82 -13.07 10.69
C LEU A 107 -4.24 -11.76 11.23
N LEU A 108 -5.07 -10.79 11.55
CA LEU A 108 -4.67 -9.52 12.16
C LEU A 108 -4.11 -9.71 13.57
N ALA A 109 -4.61 -10.71 14.33
CA ALA A 109 -4.06 -11.08 15.64
C ALA A 109 -2.57 -11.53 15.55
N GLU A 110 -2.11 -12.04 14.42
CA GLU A 110 -0.72 -12.40 14.18
C GLU A 110 0.11 -11.23 13.60
N GLY A 111 -0.45 -10.03 13.54
CA GLY A 111 0.15 -8.86 12.90
C GLY A 111 1.54 -8.48 13.40
N ASP A 112 1.83 -8.73 14.68
CA ASP A 112 3.15 -8.48 15.26
C ASP A 112 4.25 -9.38 14.67
N LYS A 113 3.88 -10.53 14.10
CA LYS A 113 4.79 -11.49 13.48
C LYS A 113 4.89 -11.30 11.96
N LEU A 114 4.02 -10.47 11.38
CA LEU A 114 3.84 -10.35 9.94
C LEU A 114 4.17 -8.95 9.42
N THR A 115 4.67 -8.91 8.19
CA THR A 115 4.81 -7.69 7.39
C THR A 115 3.86 -7.78 6.19
N TRP A 116 2.95 -6.81 6.10
CA TRP A 116 2.01 -6.69 4.98
C TRP A 116 2.72 -6.16 3.73
N ILE A 117 2.37 -6.69 2.57
CA ILE A 117 3.03 -6.35 1.31
C ILE A 117 2.17 -5.39 0.49
N SER A 118 1.07 -5.87 -0.06
CA SER A 118 0.18 -5.10 -0.92
C SER A 118 -1.17 -5.79 -1.09
N LEU A 119 -2.17 -5.00 -1.44
CA LEU A 119 -3.48 -5.46 -1.88
C LEU A 119 -3.61 -5.22 -3.38
N LEU A 120 -4.00 -6.25 -4.14
CA LEU A 120 -4.09 -6.23 -5.59
C LEU A 120 -5.44 -6.78 -6.06
N SER A 121 -5.87 -6.34 -7.23
CA SER A 121 -6.92 -7.01 -7.99
C SER A 121 -6.26 -8.10 -8.84
N PHE A 122 -6.60 -9.37 -8.62
CA PHE A 122 -6.05 -10.47 -9.40
C PHE A 122 -6.78 -10.63 -10.75
N ASN A 123 -8.10 -10.76 -10.70
CA ASN A 123 -9.00 -10.81 -11.86
C ASN A 123 -10.41 -10.36 -11.45
N ASP A 124 -11.44 -10.61 -12.27
CA ASP A 124 -12.80 -10.18 -11.97
C ASP A 124 -13.41 -10.87 -10.74
N THR A 125 -12.95 -12.07 -10.42
CA THR A 125 -13.45 -12.88 -9.30
C THR A 125 -12.68 -12.65 -8.00
N TRP A 126 -11.36 -12.49 -8.07
CA TRP A 126 -10.47 -12.56 -6.91
C TRP A 126 -9.76 -11.24 -6.61
N SER A 127 -9.77 -10.85 -5.37
CA SER A 127 -8.81 -9.92 -4.76
C SER A 127 -7.72 -10.72 -4.07
N VAL A 128 -6.53 -10.14 -3.96
CA VAL A 128 -5.40 -10.80 -3.31
C VAL A 128 -4.60 -9.80 -2.49
N PHE A 129 -4.20 -10.16 -1.29
CA PHE A 129 -3.20 -9.41 -0.53
C PHE A 129 -2.06 -10.32 -0.10
N GLY A 130 -0.89 -9.71 0.11
CA GLY A 130 0.32 -10.42 0.46
C GLY A 130 0.82 -10.10 1.86
N PHE A 131 1.43 -11.10 2.50
CA PHE A 131 2.21 -10.91 3.72
C PHE A 131 3.42 -11.86 3.75
N ARG A 132 4.33 -11.61 4.64
CA ARG A 132 5.49 -12.47 4.97
C ARG A 132 5.80 -12.40 6.45
N ALA A 133 6.66 -13.29 6.93
CA ALA A 133 7.21 -13.17 8.27
C ALA A 133 7.96 -11.84 8.44
N LYS A 134 7.83 -11.23 9.61
CA LYS A 134 8.54 -10.00 9.97
C LYS A 134 10.02 -10.31 10.21
N THR A 135 10.89 -9.57 9.54
CA THR A 135 12.35 -9.69 9.72
C THR A 135 12.85 -8.78 10.83
N ILE A 136 14.08 -9.03 11.31
CA ILE A 136 14.77 -8.14 12.26
C ILE A 136 14.89 -6.72 11.68
N THR A 137 15.09 -6.60 10.37
CA THR A 137 15.14 -5.30 9.69
C THR A 137 13.80 -4.56 9.74
N ASP A 138 12.68 -5.27 9.62
CA ASP A 138 11.34 -4.68 9.76
C ASP A 138 11.10 -4.20 11.19
N GLN A 139 11.45 -5.00 12.18
CA GLN A 139 11.35 -4.63 13.60
C GLN A 139 12.17 -3.37 13.91
N LYS A 140 13.41 -3.30 13.40
CA LYS A 140 14.26 -2.10 13.56
C LYS A 140 13.67 -0.85 12.87
N LYS A 141 13.03 -1.01 11.73
CA LYS A 141 12.34 0.10 11.04
C LYS A 141 11.11 0.56 11.80
N GLU A 142 10.32 -0.37 12.35
CA GLU A 142 9.14 -0.03 13.16
C GLU A 142 9.55 0.66 14.47
N ALA A 143 10.59 0.16 15.14
CA ALA A 143 11.12 0.77 16.38
C ALA A 143 11.64 2.20 16.17
N LYS A 144 12.16 2.51 14.98
CA LYS A 144 12.57 3.88 14.62
C LYS A 144 11.40 4.82 14.37
N GLY A 145 10.18 4.29 14.28
CA GLY A 145 8.99 5.04 13.89
C GLY A 145 9.04 5.52 12.43
N LYS A 146 7.90 5.94 11.91
CA LYS A 146 7.89 6.70 10.65
C LYS A 146 8.43 8.10 10.96
N PRO A 147 9.40 8.62 10.18
CA PRO A 147 9.80 10.00 10.34
C PRO A 147 8.55 10.88 10.24
N GLU A 148 8.43 11.79 11.17
CA GLU A 148 7.31 12.73 11.19
C GLU A 148 7.27 13.47 9.86
N ARG A 149 6.11 13.51 9.22
CA ARG A 149 6.01 14.17 7.90
C ARG A 149 6.26 15.65 8.10
N GLU A 150 7.17 16.23 7.33
CA GLU A 150 7.56 17.64 7.39
C GLU A 150 6.37 18.61 7.41
N ILE A 151 5.27 18.21 6.77
CA ILE A 151 4.02 19.00 6.75
C ILE A 151 3.47 19.26 8.17
N PHE A 152 3.70 18.38 9.15
CA PHE A 152 3.19 18.54 10.50
C PHE A 152 3.91 19.62 11.32
N ASN A 153 5.06 20.13 10.84
CA ASN A 153 5.68 21.33 11.36
C ASN A 153 4.89 22.62 10.99
N TRP A 154 4.01 22.49 9.99
CA TRP A 154 3.27 23.61 9.41
C TRP A 154 1.76 23.52 9.60
N VAL A 155 1.22 22.32 9.85
CA VAL A 155 -0.21 22.12 10.04
C VAL A 155 -0.47 21.15 11.19
N ASN A 156 -1.48 21.45 12.00
CA ASN A 156 -1.99 20.52 13.00
C ASN A 156 -3.31 19.91 12.52
N PRO A 157 -3.33 18.61 12.20
CA PRO A 157 -4.53 17.95 11.67
C PRO A 157 -5.67 17.84 12.70
N LYS A 158 -5.36 17.90 14.00
CA LYS A 158 -6.36 17.82 15.08
C LYS A 158 -7.06 19.16 15.31
N THR A 159 -6.28 20.23 15.46
CA THR A 159 -6.81 21.60 15.70
C THR A 159 -7.16 22.32 14.40
N LYS A 160 -6.73 21.79 13.23
CA LYS A 160 -6.82 22.43 11.91
C LYS A 160 -6.07 23.76 11.80
N GLU A 161 -5.15 24.01 12.71
CA GLU A 161 -4.28 25.17 12.65
C GLU A 161 -3.27 25.05 11.51
N ILE A 162 -2.95 26.17 10.91
CA ILE A 162 -2.02 26.29 9.78
C ILE A 162 -1.01 27.39 10.10
N LYS A 163 0.27 27.05 10.03
CA LYS A 163 1.38 27.99 10.00
C LYS A 163 1.88 28.10 8.57
N LEU A 164 1.85 29.29 8.00
CA LEU A 164 2.37 29.48 6.64
C LEU A 164 3.90 29.48 6.63
N PRO A 165 4.55 28.79 5.67
CA PRO A 165 5.96 28.99 5.38
C PRO A 165 6.24 30.45 5.03
N GLU A 166 7.37 31.00 5.48
CA GLU A 166 7.71 32.44 5.35
C GLU A 166 7.70 32.90 3.90
N ASP A 167 8.24 32.09 2.99
CA ASP A 167 8.27 32.37 1.56
C ASP A 167 6.87 32.42 0.93
N LEU A 168 5.97 31.51 1.34
CA LEU A 168 4.57 31.55 0.91
C LEU A 168 3.84 32.75 1.52
N ALA A 169 4.05 33.02 2.81
CA ALA A 169 3.44 34.16 3.48
C ALA A 169 3.84 35.50 2.81
N ALA A 170 5.14 35.65 2.49
CA ALA A 170 5.65 36.82 1.76
C ALA A 170 5.07 36.95 0.35
N ALA A 171 4.89 35.82 -0.35
CA ALA A 171 4.30 35.80 -1.68
C ALA A 171 2.79 36.21 -1.63
N LEU A 172 2.04 35.65 -0.69
CA LEU A 172 0.62 35.98 -0.49
C LEU A 172 0.43 37.44 -0.04
N HIS A 173 1.32 37.96 0.81
CA HIS A 173 1.27 39.38 1.22
C HIS A 173 1.37 40.34 0.03
N LYS A 174 2.17 40.00 -0.99
CA LYS A 174 2.31 40.77 -2.24
C LYS A 174 1.14 40.58 -3.22
N ASN A 175 0.38 39.51 -3.08
CA ASN A 175 -0.70 39.12 -4.00
C ASN A 175 -2.02 38.99 -3.22
N LYS A 176 -2.60 40.11 -2.86
CA LYS A 176 -3.76 40.19 -1.94
C LYS A 176 -5.01 39.46 -2.44
N LYS A 177 -5.26 39.47 -3.76
CA LYS A 177 -6.39 38.78 -4.37
C LYS A 177 -6.25 37.24 -4.19
N GLU A 178 -5.09 36.73 -4.46
CA GLU A 178 -4.75 35.33 -4.31
C GLU A 178 -4.74 34.89 -2.84
N ALA A 179 -4.28 35.78 -1.94
CA ALA A 179 -4.35 35.57 -0.50
C ALA A 179 -5.80 35.45 -0.01
N ALA A 180 -6.67 36.38 -0.43
CA ALA A 180 -8.09 36.32 -0.10
C ALA A 180 -8.73 35.01 -0.58
N TYR A 181 -8.42 34.57 -1.80
CA TYR A 181 -8.91 33.27 -2.29
C TYR A 181 -8.33 32.09 -1.49
N PHE A 182 -7.04 32.11 -1.17
CA PHE A 182 -6.41 31.09 -0.32
C PHE A 182 -7.14 30.97 1.02
N ASP A 183 -7.54 32.06 1.63
CA ASP A 183 -8.25 32.07 2.91
C ASP A 183 -9.63 31.41 2.84
N THR A 184 -10.28 31.40 1.68
CA THR A 184 -11.55 30.68 1.48
C THR A 184 -11.40 29.17 1.35
N LEU A 185 -10.19 28.67 1.11
CA LEU A 185 -9.95 27.25 0.90
C LEU A 185 -10.17 26.43 2.16
N SER A 186 -10.61 25.19 1.98
CA SER A 186 -10.70 24.23 3.08
C SER A 186 -9.31 23.91 3.68
N PHE A 187 -9.28 23.48 4.94
CA PHE A 187 -8.05 23.02 5.59
C PHE A 187 -7.26 22.02 4.73
N THR A 188 -7.94 21.05 4.11
CA THR A 188 -7.31 20.03 3.25
C THR A 188 -6.63 20.68 2.05
N ASN A 189 -7.30 21.61 1.38
CA ASN A 189 -6.76 22.28 0.21
C ASN A 189 -5.58 23.20 0.57
N LYS A 190 -5.67 23.94 1.65
CA LYS A 190 -4.55 24.75 2.19
C LYS A 190 -3.34 23.88 2.50
N LYS A 191 -3.58 22.75 3.19
CA LYS A 191 -2.53 21.77 3.52
C LYS A 191 -1.85 21.22 2.26
N GLU A 192 -2.58 20.92 1.19
CA GLU A 192 -1.98 20.42 -0.06
C GLU A 192 -1.04 21.44 -0.71
N TYR A 193 -1.38 22.71 -0.71
CA TYR A 193 -0.48 23.77 -1.17
C TYR A 193 0.80 23.87 -0.33
N ILE A 194 0.65 23.87 1.00
CA ILE A 194 1.78 23.94 1.91
C ILE A 194 2.66 22.69 1.74
N GLU A 195 2.08 21.49 1.72
CA GLU A 195 2.81 20.24 1.55
C GLU A 195 3.57 20.21 0.22
N TRP A 196 2.96 20.71 -0.86
CA TRP A 196 3.62 20.81 -2.15
C TRP A 196 4.87 21.69 -2.10
N ILE A 197 4.84 22.79 -1.36
CA ILE A 197 5.96 23.72 -1.21
C ILE A 197 7.05 23.10 -0.30
N VAL A 198 6.70 22.65 0.91
CA VAL A 198 7.68 22.24 1.92
C VAL A 198 8.38 20.93 1.56
N THR A 199 7.79 20.08 0.75
CA THR A 199 8.41 18.84 0.26
C THR A 199 9.41 19.06 -0.87
N ALA A 200 9.63 20.30 -1.32
CA ALA A 200 10.65 20.59 -2.31
C ALA A 200 12.05 20.47 -1.71
N LYS A 201 12.85 19.53 -2.23
CA LYS A 201 14.22 19.28 -1.74
C LYS A 201 15.25 20.30 -2.20
N ARG A 202 14.99 21.00 -3.33
CA ARG A 202 15.88 22.01 -3.91
C ARG A 202 15.25 23.38 -3.75
N GLU A 203 16.07 24.36 -3.48
CA GLU A 203 15.60 25.73 -3.27
C GLU A 203 14.93 26.33 -4.53
N GLU A 204 15.49 26.07 -5.71
CA GLU A 204 14.88 26.49 -6.97
C GLU A 204 13.48 25.92 -7.14
N THR A 205 13.33 24.61 -6.92
CA THR A 205 12.02 23.96 -6.98
C THR A 205 11.04 24.54 -5.98
N ARG A 206 11.52 24.90 -4.77
CA ARG A 206 10.70 25.54 -3.76
C ARG A 206 10.22 26.92 -4.22
N LYS A 207 11.11 27.74 -4.75
CA LYS A 207 10.77 29.06 -5.34
C LYS A 207 9.76 28.93 -6.47
N GLU A 208 9.95 27.97 -7.39
CA GLU A 208 9.00 27.68 -8.46
C GLU A 208 7.62 27.27 -7.94
N ARG A 209 7.58 26.44 -6.88
CA ARG A 209 6.31 26.01 -6.29
C ARG A 209 5.59 27.14 -5.56
N VAL A 210 6.30 28.05 -4.90
CA VAL A 210 5.70 29.26 -4.31
C VAL A 210 5.11 30.14 -5.40
N LYS A 211 5.86 30.45 -6.48
CA LYS A 211 5.36 31.19 -7.62
C LYS A 211 4.16 30.50 -8.26
N GLY A 212 4.27 29.19 -8.52
CA GLY A 212 3.20 28.39 -9.08
C GLY A 212 1.96 28.31 -8.17
N THR A 213 2.09 28.46 -6.85
CA THR A 213 0.95 28.57 -5.95
C THR A 213 0.17 29.85 -6.21
N VAL A 214 0.83 31.00 -6.29
CA VAL A 214 0.18 32.28 -6.60
C VAL A 214 -0.55 32.22 -7.96
N GLU A 215 0.12 31.66 -8.99
CA GLU A 215 -0.49 31.51 -10.32
C GLU A 215 -1.75 30.66 -10.31
N ARG A 216 -1.74 29.55 -9.54
CA ARG A 216 -2.88 28.63 -9.42
C ARG A 216 -4.03 29.25 -8.64
N LEU A 217 -3.73 29.95 -7.56
CA LEU A 217 -4.72 30.67 -6.78
C LEU A 217 -5.38 31.78 -7.63
N GLY A 218 -4.61 32.49 -8.48
CA GLY A 218 -5.15 33.47 -9.43
C GLY A 218 -6.09 32.84 -10.48
N LYS A 219 -5.94 31.54 -10.75
CA LYS A 219 -6.84 30.76 -11.60
C LYS A 219 -7.97 30.07 -10.82
N ASN A 220 -8.13 30.38 -9.54
CA ASN A 220 -9.11 29.78 -8.62
C ASN A 220 -8.97 28.24 -8.47
N TRP A 221 -7.77 27.71 -8.56
CA TRP A 221 -7.54 26.29 -8.32
C TRP A 221 -7.61 26.00 -6.82
N LYS A 222 -8.40 24.97 -6.46
CA LYS A 222 -8.57 24.57 -5.05
C LYS A 222 -7.34 23.89 -4.46
N ASN A 223 -6.54 23.24 -5.28
CA ASN A 223 -5.34 22.54 -4.87
C ASN A 223 -4.27 22.58 -5.99
N PRO A 224 -2.99 22.23 -5.73
CA PRO A 224 -1.92 22.31 -6.71
C PRO A 224 -2.11 21.45 -7.97
N ARG A 225 -2.96 20.42 -7.92
CA ARG A 225 -3.20 19.48 -9.02
C ARG A 225 -4.46 19.78 -9.82
N ASN A 226 -5.29 20.68 -9.32
CA ASN A 226 -6.60 21.02 -9.89
C ASN A 226 -7.55 19.81 -10.03
N LEU A 227 -7.60 18.96 -8.98
CA LEU A 227 -8.47 17.79 -8.88
C LEU A 227 -9.73 18.10 -8.08
#